data_9f5853bef7a8ac65f5e277dd587e1946
#
_entry.id   9f5853bef7a8ac65f5e277dd587e1946
#
_cell.length_a   1.000
_cell.length_b   1.000
_cell.length_c   1.000
_cell.angle_alpha   90.00
_cell.angle_beta   90.00
_cell.angle_gamma   90.00
#
_symmetry.space_group_name_H-M   'P 1'
#
loop_
_entity.id
_entity.type
_entity.pdbx_description
1 polymer ?
#
loop_
_entity_poly.entity_id
_entity_poly.type
_entity_poly.pdbx_seq_one_letter_code
_entity_poly.pdbx_strand_id
1 'polypeptide(L)'
;MVTGGTGYIGSHTVVELQKAGYPVVIIDNLSNSNVEVLDGIERITGIRPDFVEADCTDIAAIRSLFDKYPGIKGIINFAASKAVGESMQKPVLYYRNNLNTLMNLLDVMAERDVKGIVFSSSCTVYGEPDVNPVTEQSPIKKATSPYGNTKQISEEIITDVINAGAPFKSVILRYFNPVGAHPSAEIGELPNGVPQNLIPFLTQTAIGIRKELSVFGNDYNTPDGSCIRDYIDVVDLAKAHVIAVERMLDDKSSEKIEIFNLGTGNGLSVLELINTFETATGVKVPHKIVGRRAGDIEKVWANPRHANEVLGWKAETPIADTMRSAWAWQCKLRERGIM
;
A
#
# COMPACT_ATOMS: atom_id res chain seq x y z
N MET A 1 -6.00 -13.79 7.37
CA MET A 1 -5.87 -12.62 8.28
C MET A 1 -5.26 -11.46 7.52
N VAL A 2 -5.75 -10.24 7.77
CA VAL A 2 -5.20 -9.00 7.19
C VAL A 2 -4.78 -8.08 8.35
N THR A 3 -3.48 -7.82 8.49
CA THR A 3 -2.98 -6.84 9.45
C THR A 3 -3.01 -5.45 8.83
N GLY A 4 -3.40 -4.43 9.58
CA GLY A 4 -3.62 -3.10 9.01
C GLY A 4 -4.83 -3.04 8.06
N GLY A 5 -5.82 -3.93 8.29
CA GLY A 5 -6.94 -4.12 7.38
C GLY A 5 -7.99 -3.00 7.39
N THR A 6 -7.96 -2.10 8.37
CA THR A 6 -8.77 -0.87 8.37
C THR A 6 -8.04 0.30 7.69
N GLY A 7 -6.77 0.13 7.30
CA GLY A 7 -6.01 1.11 6.55
C GLY A 7 -6.46 1.20 5.07
N TYR A 8 -5.89 2.16 4.35
CA TYR A 8 -6.24 2.46 2.96
C TYR A 8 -6.17 1.23 2.03
N ILE A 9 -4.98 0.62 1.86
CA ILE A 9 -4.81 -0.53 0.98
C ILE A 9 -5.48 -1.77 1.58
N GLY A 10 -5.36 -1.94 2.91
CA GLY A 10 -5.93 -3.07 3.63
C GLY A 10 -7.44 -3.20 3.45
N SER A 11 -8.20 -2.11 3.58
CA SER A 11 -9.65 -2.12 3.42
C SER A 11 -10.11 -2.51 2.01
N HIS A 12 -9.42 -1.99 0.98
CA HIS A 12 -9.69 -2.39 -0.41
C HIS A 12 -9.37 -3.86 -0.65
N THR A 13 -8.27 -4.35 -0.06
CA THR A 13 -7.90 -5.77 -0.15
C THR A 13 -8.90 -6.68 0.57
N VAL A 14 -9.43 -6.25 1.73
CA VAL A 14 -10.49 -6.98 2.43
C VAL A 14 -11.75 -7.10 1.56
N VAL A 15 -12.15 -6.00 0.89
CA VAL A 15 -13.27 -6.02 -0.05
C VAL A 15 -13.04 -7.05 -1.16
N GLU A 16 -11.89 -7.04 -1.81
CA GLU A 16 -11.60 -7.96 -2.91
C GLU A 16 -11.47 -9.41 -2.44
N LEU A 17 -10.91 -9.66 -1.24
CA LEU A 17 -10.89 -10.99 -0.62
C LEU A 17 -12.32 -11.53 -0.36
N GLN A 18 -13.20 -10.71 0.20
CA GLN A 18 -14.60 -11.11 0.46
C GLN A 18 -15.36 -11.36 -0.85
N LYS A 19 -15.15 -10.53 -1.89
CA LYS A 19 -15.72 -10.78 -3.23
C LYS A 19 -15.22 -12.10 -3.84
N ALA A 20 -13.98 -12.49 -3.55
CA ALA A 20 -13.41 -13.78 -3.95
C ALA A 20 -13.86 -14.95 -3.05
N GLY A 21 -14.72 -14.71 -2.05
CA GLY A 21 -15.27 -15.73 -1.18
C GLY A 21 -14.42 -16.12 0.03
N TYR A 22 -13.36 -15.37 0.34
CA TYR A 22 -12.53 -15.63 1.51
C TYR A 22 -13.15 -15.04 2.78
N PRO A 23 -13.26 -15.83 3.87
CA PRO A 23 -13.51 -15.27 5.21
C PRO A 23 -12.27 -14.48 5.66
N VAL A 24 -12.50 -13.27 6.17
CA VAL A 24 -11.40 -12.37 6.55
C VAL A 24 -11.54 -11.96 8.01
N VAL A 25 -10.43 -12.09 8.77
CA VAL A 25 -10.26 -11.42 10.05
C VAL A 25 -9.22 -10.32 9.93
N ILE A 26 -9.57 -9.13 10.41
CA ILE A 26 -8.71 -7.95 10.44
C ILE A 26 -8.10 -7.83 11.84
N ILE A 27 -6.81 -7.48 11.93
CA ILE A 27 -6.17 -6.94 13.13
C ILE A 27 -5.60 -5.56 12.81
N ASP A 28 -5.96 -4.56 13.62
CA ASP A 28 -5.51 -3.18 13.46
C ASP A 28 -5.57 -2.47 14.82
N ASN A 29 -4.61 -1.59 15.11
CA ASN A 29 -4.60 -0.79 16.33
C ASN A 29 -5.24 0.60 16.18
N LEU A 30 -5.82 0.88 15.01
CA LEU A 30 -6.49 2.13 14.66
C LEU A 30 -5.62 3.40 14.79
N SER A 31 -4.29 3.25 14.90
CA SER A 31 -3.37 4.39 15.08
C SER A 31 -3.36 5.36 13.88
N ASN A 32 -3.65 4.85 12.67
CA ASN A 32 -3.71 5.63 11.43
C ASN A 32 -4.88 5.22 10.53
N SER A 33 -5.96 4.76 11.13
CA SER A 33 -7.18 4.33 10.45
C SER A 33 -8.40 4.61 11.34
N ASN A 34 -9.59 4.28 10.84
CA ASN A 34 -10.85 4.47 11.58
C ASN A 34 -11.68 3.18 11.49
N VAL A 35 -12.30 2.78 12.59
CA VAL A 35 -13.17 1.60 12.66
C VAL A 35 -14.39 1.70 11.74
N GLU A 36 -14.87 2.90 11.41
CA GLU A 36 -15.97 3.15 10.47
C GLU A 36 -15.71 2.61 9.05
N VAL A 37 -14.45 2.33 8.72
CA VAL A 37 -14.08 1.65 7.48
C VAL A 37 -14.76 0.27 7.36
N LEU A 38 -15.00 -0.42 8.47
CA LEU A 38 -15.73 -1.71 8.49
C LEU A 38 -17.16 -1.56 7.96
N ASP A 39 -17.83 -0.45 8.26
CA ASP A 39 -19.17 -0.15 7.73
C ASP A 39 -19.13 0.09 6.20
N GLY A 40 -18.05 0.71 5.72
CA GLY A 40 -17.79 0.90 4.29
C GLY A 40 -17.61 -0.44 3.56
N ILE A 41 -16.81 -1.34 4.14
CA ILE A 41 -16.59 -2.70 3.62
C ILE A 41 -17.92 -3.46 3.56
N GLU A 42 -18.69 -3.43 4.66
CA GLU A 42 -20.00 -4.10 4.74
C GLU A 42 -21.00 -3.56 3.72
N ARG A 43 -21.07 -2.24 3.50
CA ARG A 43 -21.93 -1.65 2.46
C ARG A 43 -21.56 -2.08 1.04
N ILE A 44 -20.29 -2.38 0.79
CA ILE A 44 -19.82 -2.83 -0.55
C ILE A 44 -20.05 -4.31 -0.75
N THR A 45 -19.79 -5.14 0.25
CA THR A 45 -19.73 -6.61 0.10
C THR A 45 -20.96 -7.32 0.67
N GLY A 46 -21.74 -6.64 1.52
CA GLY A 46 -22.81 -7.25 2.32
C GLY A 46 -22.31 -8.07 3.51
N ILE A 47 -21.00 -8.11 3.75
CA ILE A 47 -20.36 -8.90 4.81
C ILE A 47 -19.49 -8.00 5.69
N ARG A 48 -19.83 -7.93 6.99
CA ARG A 48 -18.95 -7.27 7.94
C ARG A 48 -17.77 -8.19 8.28
N PRO A 49 -16.51 -7.77 8.05
CA PRO A 49 -15.38 -8.61 8.39
C PRO A 49 -15.23 -8.74 9.91
N ASP A 50 -14.71 -9.89 10.37
CA ASP A 50 -14.26 -10.02 11.75
C ASP A 50 -13.14 -9.04 12.03
N PHE A 51 -13.19 -8.40 13.21
CA PHE A 51 -12.23 -7.36 13.61
C PHE A 51 -11.71 -7.60 15.02
N VAL A 52 -10.42 -7.44 15.19
CA VAL A 52 -9.72 -7.43 16.47
C VAL A 52 -8.89 -6.16 16.56
N GLU A 53 -9.26 -5.28 17.49
CA GLU A 53 -8.46 -4.09 17.80
C GLU A 53 -7.28 -4.50 18.68
N ALA A 54 -6.09 -4.56 18.06
CA ALA A 54 -4.86 -4.91 18.77
C ALA A 54 -3.62 -4.45 17.98
N ASP A 55 -2.51 -4.31 18.69
CA ASP A 55 -1.22 -3.93 18.14
C ASP A 55 -0.40 -5.19 17.75
N CYS A 56 0.02 -5.29 16.49
CA CYS A 56 0.84 -6.38 16.01
C CYS A 56 2.28 -6.37 16.58
N THR A 57 2.70 -5.31 17.27
CA THR A 57 3.93 -5.32 18.05
C THR A 57 3.82 -6.08 19.37
N ASP A 58 2.59 -6.42 19.78
CA ASP A 58 2.31 -7.32 20.92
C ASP A 58 2.08 -8.75 20.41
N ILE A 59 3.07 -9.61 20.59
CA ILE A 59 3.00 -11.01 20.18
C ILE A 59 1.90 -11.80 20.92
N ALA A 60 1.58 -11.42 22.16
CA ALA A 60 0.53 -12.08 22.93
C ALA A 60 -0.86 -11.81 22.32
N ALA A 61 -1.07 -10.61 21.82
CA ALA A 61 -2.30 -10.26 21.10
C ALA A 61 -2.45 -11.05 19.79
N ILE A 62 -1.37 -11.24 19.03
CA ILE A 62 -1.38 -12.08 17.82
C ILE A 62 -1.70 -13.54 18.18
N ARG A 63 -1.05 -14.12 19.21
CA ARG A 63 -1.33 -15.50 19.65
C ARG A 63 -2.79 -15.67 20.06
N SER A 64 -3.32 -14.73 20.83
CA SER A 64 -4.74 -14.73 21.26
C SER A 64 -5.70 -14.66 20.07
N LEU A 65 -5.37 -13.92 19.02
CA LEU A 65 -6.15 -13.88 17.79
C LEU A 65 -6.14 -15.25 17.10
N PHE A 66 -4.99 -15.92 16.99
CA PHE A 66 -4.91 -17.26 16.41
C PHE A 66 -5.64 -18.32 17.23
N ASP A 67 -5.68 -18.18 18.57
CA ASP A 67 -6.47 -19.05 19.43
C ASP A 67 -7.98 -18.87 19.18
N LYS A 68 -8.42 -17.65 18.95
CA LYS A 68 -9.81 -17.33 18.59
C LYS A 68 -10.18 -17.74 17.16
N TYR A 69 -9.22 -17.67 16.21
CA TYR A 69 -9.42 -17.98 14.79
C TYR A 69 -8.42 -19.03 14.28
N PRO A 70 -8.53 -20.30 14.73
CA PRO A 70 -7.53 -21.34 14.42
C PRO A 70 -7.50 -21.75 12.94
N GLY A 71 -8.49 -21.31 12.14
CA GLY A 71 -8.58 -21.59 10.71
C GLY A 71 -7.77 -20.66 9.81
N ILE A 72 -7.00 -19.71 10.35
CA ILE A 72 -6.17 -18.81 9.55
C ILE A 72 -5.08 -19.60 8.82
N LYS A 73 -5.09 -19.54 7.48
CA LYS A 73 -4.12 -20.21 6.59
C LYS A 73 -3.16 -19.29 5.88
N GLY A 74 -3.52 -18.02 5.74
CA GLY A 74 -2.69 -17.01 5.08
C GLY A 74 -2.75 -15.67 5.79
N ILE A 75 -1.67 -14.91 5.67
CA ILE A 75 -1.56 -13.56 6.23
C ILE A 75 -1.24 -12.58 5.10
N ILE A 76 -1.90 -11.42 5.10
CA ILE A 76 -1.46 -10.25 4.35
C ILE A 76 -1.01 -9.20 5.36
N ASN A 77 0.25 -8.77 5.26
CA ASN A 77 0.82 -7.83 6.21
C ASN A 77 0.88 -6.41 5.65
N PHE A 78 -0.09 -5.57 6.03
CA PHE A 78 -0.06 -4.12 5.78
C PHE A 78 0.30 -3.30 7.01
N ALA A 79 0.15 -3.85 8.23
CA ALA A 79 0.42 -3.12 9.47
C ALA A 79 1.87 -2.59 9.50
N ALA A 80 2.01 -1.28 9.31
CA ALA A 80 3.30 -0.59 9.29
C ALA A 80 3.11 0.92 9.38
N SER A 81 4.07 1.62 9.96
CA SER A 81 4.24 3.06 9.78
C SER A 81 4.77 3.32 8.36
N LYS A 82 4.11 4.20 7.56
CA LYS A 82 4.35 4.30 6.09
C LYS A 82 4.82 5.67 5.59
N ALA A 83 4.82 6.70 6.41
CA ALA A 83 5.11 8.06 5.97
C ALA A 83 6.61 8.32 5.86
N VAL A 84 7.13 8.49 4.63
CA VAL A 84 8.55 8.74 4.36
C VAL A 84 9.08 9.93 5.15
N GLY A 85 8.38 11.07 5.10
CA GLY A 85 8.80 12.29 5.81
C GLY A 85 8.85 12.13 7.34
N GLU A 86 7.86 11.45 7.95
CA GLU A 86 7.86 11.17 9.37
C GLU A 86 9.00 10.21 9.76
N SER A 87 9.31 9.23 8.91
CA SER A 87 10.39 8.29 9.16
C SER A 87 11.75 8.98 9.32
N MET A 88 11.98 10.08 8.59
CA MET A 88 13.19 10.89 8.72
C MET A 88 13.28 11.59 10.09
N GLN A 89 12.13 11.92 10.69
CA GLN A 89 12.06 12.59 12.00
C GLN A 89 12.03 11.60 13.17
N LYS A 90 11.43 10.43 12.96
CA LYS A 90 11.20 9.41 14.01
C LYS A 90 11.72 8.01 13.60
N PRO A 91 13.00 7.86 13.22
CA PRO A 91 13.50 6.61 12.63
C PRO A 91 13.35 5.41 13.57
N VAL A 92 13.61 5.56 14.87
CA VAL A 92 13.51 4.47 15.86
C VAL A 92 12.07 3.93 15.96
N LEU A 93 11.07 4.83 15.87
CA LEU A 93 9.66 4.43 15.85
C LEU A 93 9.38 3.50 14.66
N TYR A 94 9.87 3.86 13.47
CA TYR A 94 9.66 3.09 12.25
C TYR A 94 10.33 1.72 12.30
N TYR A 95 11.59 1.64 12.74
CA TYR A 95 12.27 0.36 12.92
C TYR A 95 11.55 -0.52 13.95
N ARG A 96 11.24 0.04 15.12
CA ARG A 96 10.58 -0.71 16.19
C ARG A 96 9.20 -1.23 15.75
N ASN A 97 8.38 -0.37 15.18
CA ASN A 97 7.03 -0.75 14.76
C ASN A 97 7.05 -1.76 13.60
N ASN A 98 7.74 -1.43 12.51
CA ASN A 98 7.63 -2.22 11.28
C ASN A 98 8.34 -3.58 11.40
N LEU A 99 9.52 -3.61 12.03
CA LEU A 99 10.27 -4.87 12.17
C LEU A 99 9.70 -5.77 13.26
N ASN A 100 9.30 -5.23 14.43
CA ASN A 100 8.70 -6.05 15.48
C ASN A 100 7.36 -6.65 15.02
N THR A 101 6.52 -5.88 14.33
CA THR A 101 5.29 -6.41 13.73
C THR A 101 5.58 -7.61 12.84
N LEU A 102 6.53 -7.51 11.92
CA LEU A 102 6.87 -8.61 11.03
C LEU A 102 7.44 -9.80 11.80
N MET A 103 8.42 -9.60 12.67
CA MET A 103 9.04 -10.68 13.44
C MET A 103 8.02 -11.44 14.29
N ASN A 104 7.13 -10.73 14.98
CA ASN A 104 6.06 -11.35 15.76
C ASN A 104 5.13 -12.22 14.89
N LEU A 105 4.79 -11.73 13.67
CA LEU A 105 3.98 -12.52 12.73
C LEU A 105 4.70 -13.79 12.30
N LEU A 106 5.99 -13.70 11.94
CA LEU A 106 6.79 -14.85 11.51
C LEU A 106 6.96 -15.88 12.61
N ASP A 107 7.17 -15.45 13.87
CA ASP A 107 7.24 -16.35 15.04
C ASP A 107 5.92 -17.12 15.23
N VAL A 108 4.78 -16.40 15.23
CA VAL A 108 3.47 -17.06 15.41
C VAL A 108 3.11 -17.92 14.22
N MET A 109 3.49 -17.56 13.00
CA MET A 109 3.30 -18.41 11.82
C MET A 109 4.06 -19.74 11.93
N ALA A 110 5.28 -19.73 12.48
CA ALA A 110 6.06 -20.94 12.72
C ALA A 110 5.43 -21.86 13.81
N GLU A 111 4.70 -21.28 14.77
CA GLU A 111 3.97 -22.00 15.83
C GLU A 111 2.63 -22.59 15.35
N ARG A 112 2.10 -22.10 14.23
CA ARG A 112 0.75 -22.41 13.71
C ARG A 112 0.82 -23.00 12.29
N ASP A 113 -0.26 -23.63 11.85
CA ASP A 113 -0.34 -24.18 10.47
C ASP A 113 -0.72 -23.10 9.47
N VAL A 114 0.10 -22.03 9.36
CA VAL A 114 -0.04 -20.95 8.38
C VAL A 114 0.75 -21.30 7.13
N LYS A 115 0.13 -21.25 5.96
CA LYS A 115 0.76 -21.64 4.69
C LYS A 115 1.71 -20.57 4.14
N GLY A 116 1.48 -19.30 4.50
CA GLY A 116 2.37 -18.25 4.08
C GLY A 116 1.88 -16.84 4.35
N ILE A 117 2.72 -15.88 3.92
CA ILE A 117 2.53 -14.46 4.08
C ILE A 117 2.67 -13.71 2.75
N VAL A 118 1.72 -12.85 2.45
CA VAL A 118 1.88 -11.81 1.43
C VAL A 118 2.40 -10.56 2.13
N PHE A 119 3.61 -10.17 1.79
CA PHE A 119 4.27 -9.02 2.39
C PHE A 119 4.12 -7.76 1.54
N SER A 120 3.58 -6.72 2.15
CA SER A 120 3.47 -5.37 1.59
C SER A 120 4.85 -4.71 1.57
N SER A 121 5.60 -4.89 0.48
CA SER A 121 6.85 -4.18 0.24
C SER A 121 6.60 -2.89 -0.57
N SER A 122 7.65 -2.27 -1.07
CA SER A 122 7.56 -0.95 -1.70
C SER A 122 8.68 -0.76 -2.73
N CYS A 123 8.43 0.05 -3.76
CA CYS A 123 9.46 0.50 -4.68
C CYS A 123 10.62 1.25 -3.98
N THR A 124 10.42 1.72 -2.75
CA THR A 124 11.46 2.38 -1.97
C THR A 124 12.65 1.49 -1.65
N VAL A 125 12.51 0.17 -1.78
CA VAL A 125 13.63 -0.79 -1.64
C VAL A 125 14.71 -0.60 -2.71
N TYR A 126 14.38 -0.05 -3.88
CA TYR A 126 15.35 0.22 -4.94
C TYR A 126 16.23 1.44 -4.67
N GLY A 127 15.89 2.28 -3.67
CA GLY A 127 16.56 3.55 -3.45
C GLY A 127 16.38 4.48 -4.67
N GLU A 128 17.47 5.10 -5.12
CA GLU A 128 17.48 5.91 -6.36
C GLU A 128 18.03 5.05 -7.51
N PRO A 129 17.16 4.50 -8.40
CA PRO A 129 17.59 3.60 -9.45
C PRO A 129 18.35 4.33 -10.56
N ASP A 130 19.38 3.68 -11.14
CA ASP A 130 20.11 4.24 -12.28
C ASP A 130 19.31 4.17 -13.56
N VAL A 131 18.44 3.16 -13.68
CA VAL A 131 17.67 2.85 -14.89
C VAL A 131 16.20 2.65 -14.55
N ASN A 132 15.31 3.18 -15.36
CA ASN A 132 13.88 2.97 -15.35
C ASN A 132 13.41 2.42 -16.71
N PRO A 133 12.38 1.57 -16.74
CA PRO A 133 11.63 1.02 -15.60
C PRO A 133 12.47 0.04 -14.76
N VAL A 134 12.19 -0.03 -13.43
CA VAL A 134 12.86 -0.98 -12.55
C VAL A 134 12.20 -2.37 -12.64
N THR A 135 13.03 -3.41 -12.62
CA THR A 135 12.61 -4.82 -12.57
C THR A 135 12.92 -5.40 -11.19
N GLU A 136 12.45 -6.61 -10.90
CA GLU A 136 12.75 -7.32 -9.64
C GLU A 136 14.25 -7.63 -9.49
N GLN A 137 15.00 -7.69 -10.61
CA GLN A 137 16.45 -7.89 -10.66
C GLN A 137 17.24 -6.58 -10.57
N SER A 138 16.57 -5.43 -10.58
CA SER A 138 17.26 -4.14 -10.40
C SER A 138 17.98 -4.09 -9.05
N PRO A 139 19.20 -3.53 -9.00
CA PRO A 139 19.99 -3.49 -7.76
C PRO A 139 19.22 -2.80 -6.62
N ILE A 140 19.23 -3.43 -5.46
CA ILE A 140 18.78 -2.82 -4.21
C ILE A 140 19.87 -1.87 -3.75
N LYS A 141 19.60 -0.57 -3.82
CA LYS A 141 20.50 0.47 -3.37
C LYS A 141 20.17 0.89 -1.94
N LYS A 142 21.06 1.69 -1.34
CA LYS A 142 20.80 2.27 -0.03
C LYS A 142 19.47 3.02 -0.04
N ALA A 143 18.58 2.66 0.88
CA ALA A 143 17.30 3.33 1.02
C ALA A 143 17.49 4.83 1.31
N THR A 144 16.65 5.67 0.72
CA THR A 144 16.67 7.12 0.90
C THR A 144 15.97 7.56 2.19
N SER A 145 15.31 6.64 2.90
CA SER A 145 14.58 6.92 4.14
C SER A 145 14.59 5.71 5.08
N PRO A 146 14.42 5.93 6.41
CA PRO A 146 14.22 4.85 7.36
C PRO A 146 13.02 3.95 7.02
N TYR A 147 11.92 4.50 6.52
CA TYR A 147 10.80 3.69 6.01
C TYR A 147 11.24 2.72 4.91
N GLY A 148 11.92 3.22 3.87
CA GLY A 148 12.44 2.36 2.80
C GLY A 148 13.41 1.30 3.32
N ASN A 149 14.25 1.66 4.27
CA ASN A 149 15.18 0.71 4.89
C ASN A 149 14.45 -0.36 5.73
N THR A 150 13.35 -0.03 6.42
CA THR A 150 12.54 -1.07 7.09
C THR A 150 11.98 -2.08 6.09
N LYS A 151 11.64 -1.66 4.87
CA LYS A 151 11.16 -2.59 3.84
C LYS A 151 12.29 -3.49 3.32
N GLN A 152 13.50 -2.94 3.09
CA GLN A 152 14.69 -3.74 2.73
C GLN A 152 14.99 -4.80 3.79
N ILE A 153 15.13 -4.39 5.05
CA ILE A 153 15.41 -5.29 6.18
C ILE A 153 14.29 -6.33 6.34
N SER A 154 13.03 -5.97 6.13
CA SER A 154 11.91 -6.91 6.20
C SER A 154 11.98 -7.99 5.13
N GLU A 155 12.37 -7.66 3.90
CA GLU A 155 12.57 -8.65 2.84
C GLU A 155 13.75 -9.60 3.18
N GLU A 156 14.83 -9.07 3.76
CA GLU A 156 15.97 -9.86 4.24
C GLU A 156 15.53 -10.82 5.37
N ILE A 157 14.81 -10.32 6.40
CA ILE A 157 14.31 -11.15 7.50
C ILE A 157 13.42 -12.29 6.97
N ILE A 158 12.47 -12.01 6.09
CA ILE A 158 11.61 -13.04 5.48
C ILE A 158 12.46 -14.08 4.76
N THR A 159 13.46 -13.63 4.01
CA THR A 159 14.36 -14.52 3.24
C THR A 159 15.18 -15.41 4.18
N ASP A 160 15.76 -14.85 5.22
CA ASP A 160 16.57 -15.60 6.19
C ASP A 160 15.74 -16.65 6.95
N VAL A 161 14.54 -16.27 7.40
CA VAL A 161 13.62 -17.18 8.12
C VAL A 161 13.20 -18.37 7.23
N ILE A 162 12.87 -18.11 5.95
CA ILE A 162 12.49 -19.16 5.01
C ILE A 162 13.69 -20.05 4.66
N ASN A 163 14.87 -19.46 4.46
CA ASN A 163 16.12 -20.21 4.20
C ASN A 163 16.55 -21.03 5.40
N ALA A 164 16.25 -20.61 6.63
CA ALA A 164 16.48 -21.39 7.85
C ALA A 164 15.53 -22.59 8.01
N GLY A 165 14.58 -22.78 7.08
CA GLY A 165 13.70 -23.95 7.03
C GLY A 165 12.27 -23.71 7.50
N ALA A 166 11.82 -22.47 7.61
CA ALA A 166 10.42 -22.20 7.95
C ALA A 166 9.44 -22.94 7.03
N PRO A 167 8.30 -23.46 7.58
CA PRO A 167 7.39 -24.32 6.82
C PRO A 167 6.39 -23.56 5.94
N PHE A 168 6.56 -22.26 5.76
CA PHE A 168 5.65 -21.39 5.02
C PHE A 168 6.32 -20.73 3.82
N LYS A 169 5.51 -20.17 2.93
CA LYS A 169 5.94 -19.43 1.74
C LYS A 169 5.74 -17.92 1.92
N SER A 170 6.39 -17.11 1.09
CA SER A 170 6.15 -15.67 1.04
C SER A 170 5.99 -15.18 -0.40
N VAL A 171 5.00 -14.30 -0.61
CA VAL A 171 4.90 -13.47 -1.81
C VAL A 171 5.15 -12.02 -1.40
N ILE A 172 6.21 -11.43 -1.93
CA ILE A 172 6.64 -10.07 -1.65
C ILE A 172 6.16 -9.17 -2.80
N LEU A 173 5.30 -8.21 -2.48
CA LEU A 173 4.75 -7.29 -3.46
C LEU A 173 5.38 -5.91 -3.31
N ARG A 174 6.25 -5.53 -4.25
CA ARG A 174 6.89 -4.21 -4.33
C ARG A 174 6.03 -3.29 -5.17
N TYR A 175 5.13 -2.56 -4.55
CA TYR A 175 4.25 -1.63 -5.28
C TYR A 175 4.71 -0.18 -5.21
N PHE A 176 4.25 0.58 -6.19
CA PHE A 176 4.62 1.96 -6.39
C PHE A 176 3.64 2.88 -5.65
N ASN A 177 3.03 3.84 -6.29
CA ASN A 177 2.19 4.82 -5.58
C ASN A 177 0.70 4.46 -5.71
N PRO A 178 0.09 3.77 -4.74
CA PRO A 178 -1.33 3.50 -4.79
C PRO A 178 -2.14 4.79 -4.65
N VAL A 179 -3.12 4.94 -5.53
CA VAL A 179 -3.98 6.12 -5.61
C VAL A 179 -5.42 5.72 -5.91
N GLY A 180 -6.37 6.65 -5.76
CA GLY A 180 -7.78 6.40 -6.01
C GLY A 180 -8.56 5.97 -4.78
N ALA A 181 -9.77 5.49 -5.02
CA ALA A 181 -10.69 4.97 -4.01
C ALA A 181 -11.57 3.88 -4.63
N HIS A 182 -12.32 3.15 -3.81
CA HIS A 182 -13.32 2.21 -4.34
C HIS A 182 -14.37 2.96 -5.17
N PRO A 183 -14.81 2.43 -6.32
CA PRO A 183 -15.76 3.12 -7.22
C PRO A 183 -17.08 3.51 -6.56
N SER A 184 -17.49 2.82 -5.49
CA SER A 184 -18.68 3.18 -4.70
C SER A 184 -18.51 4.43 -3.83
N ALA A 185 -17.30 4.94 -3.69
CA ALA A 185 -16.94 5.99 -2.73
C ALA A 185 -17.30 5.67 -1.26
N GLU A 186 -17.37 4.37 -0.89
CA GLU A 186 -17.62 3.96 0.51
C GLU A 186 -16.34 3.80 1.33
N ILE A 187 -15.22 3.50 0.67
CA ILE A 187 -13.87 3.46 1.24
C ILE A 187 -12.87 4.16 0.33
N GLY A 188 -11.83 4.73 0.91
CA GLY A 188 -10.76 5.45 0.23
C GLY A 188 -9.67 5.85 1.20
N GLU A 189 -8.68 6.62 0.76
CA GLU A 189 -7.62 7.10 1.65
C GLU A 189 -8.14 8.22 2.55
N LEU A 190 -8.09 7.98 3.88
CA LEU A 190 -8.51 8.94 4.91
C LEU A 190 -7.37 9.10 5.93
N PRO A 191 -6.40 9.98 5.67
CA PRO A 191 -5.28 10.20 6.58
C PRO A 191 -5.71 10.97 7.81
N ASN A 192 -5.18 10.59 8.97
CA ASN A 192 -5.34 11.38 10.19
C ASN A 192 -4.51 12.67 10.09
N GLY A 193 -5.15 13.83 10.20
CA GLY A 193 -4.50 15.14 10.14
C GLY A 193 -4.09 15.58 8.73
N VAL A 194 -2.89 16.16 8.60
CA VAL A 194 -2.39 16.68 7.30
C VAL A 194 -1.92 15.53 6.41
N PRO A 195 -2.51 15.37 5.19
CA PRO A 195 -2.05 14.33 4.28
C PRO A 195 -0.57 14.45 3.92
N GLN A 196 0.12 13.31 3.91
CA GLN A 196 1.50 13.22 3.45
C GLN A 196 1.58 12.76 1.99
N ASN A 197 0.53 12.11 1.49
CA ASN A 197 0.42 11.64 0.12
C ASN A 197 -0.20 12.71 -0.78
N LEU A 198 0.18 12.68 -2.06
CA LEU A 198 -0.23 13.67 -3.06
C LEU A 198 -1.75 13.73 -3.24
N ILE A 199 -2.41 12.58 -3.47
CA ILE A 199 -3.83 12.55 -3.85
C ILE A 199 -4.77 13.08 -2.76
N PRO A 200 -4.70 12.63 -1.50
CA PRO A 200 -5.58 13.22 -0.48
C PRO A 200 -5.29 14.70 -0.23
N PHE A 201 -4.03 15.16 -0.37
CA PHE A 201 -3.74 16.58 -0.29
C PHE A 201 -4.36 17.35 -1.48
N LEU A 202 -4.24 16.81 -2.69
CA LEU A 202 -4.81 17.37 -3.91
C LEU A 202 -6.34 17.47 -3.83
N THR A 203 -7.03 16.39 -3.42
CA THR A 203 -8.49 16.38 -3.32
C THR A 203 -9.00 17.32 -2.20
N GLN A 204 -8.29 17.42 -1.08
CA GLN A 204 -8.58 18.40 -0.04
C GLN A 204 -8.36 19.85 -0.52
N THR A 205 -7.40 20.07 -1.41
CA THR A 205 -7.20 21.39 -2.06
C THR A 205 -8.34 21.69 -3.03
N ALA A 206 -8.68 20.71 -3.86
CA ALA A 206 -9.76 20.86 -4.86
C ALA A 206 -11.13 21.16 -4.23
N ILE A 207 -11.43 20.56 -3.04
CA ILE A 207 -12.69 20.80 -2.33
C ILE A 207 -12.66 22.06 -1.43
N GLY A 208 -11.51 22.76 -1.35
CA GLY A 208 -11.35 24.02 -0.62
C GLY A 208 -10.99 23.89 0.86
N ILE A 209 -10.68 22.68 1.36
CA ILE A 209 -10.17 22.47 2.74
C ILE A 209 -8.77 23.08 2.87
N ARG A 210 -7.96 22.99 1.81
CA ARG A 210 -6.61 23.56 1.74
C ARG A 210 -6.55 24.66 0.69
N LYS A 211 -5.72 25.66 0.97
CA LYS A 211 -5.61 26.83 0.10
C LYS A 211 -4.96 26.50 -1.25
N GLU A 212 -3.88 25.76 -1.22
CA GLU A 212 -3.08 25.42 -2.40
C GLU A 212 -2.23 24.17 -2.18
N LEU A 213 -1.94 23.44 -3.25
CA LEU A 213 -1.04 22.29 -3.26
C LEU A 213 0.39 22.76 -3.55
N SER A 214 1.38 22.26 -2.82
CA SER A 214 2.80 22.49 -3.12
C SER A 214 3.33 21.40 -4.05
N VAL A 215 3.86 21.80 -5.20
CA VAL A 215 4.64 20.94 -6.12
C VAL A 215 6.11 21.13 -5.79
N PHE A 216 6.77 20.05 -5.34
CA PHE A 216 8.14 20.09 -4.85
C PHE A 216 9.16 19.93 -5.97
N GLY A 217 9.83 21.03 -6.35
CA GLY A 217 10.82 21.09 -7.42
C GLY A 217 10.20 21.28 -8.81
N ASN A 218 10.94 22.01 -9.65
CA ASN A 218 10.68 22.17 -11.08
C ASN A 218 11.96 22.11 -11.91
N ASP A 219 13.00 21.58 -11.30
CA ASP A 219 14.36 21.51 -11.84
C ASP A 219 14.90 20.09 -11.91
N TYR A 220 14.02 19.08 -11.80
CA TYR A 220 14.37 17.69 -12.05
C TYR A 220 14.58 17.44 -13.56
N ASN A 221 15.44 16.48 -13.89
CA ASN A 221 15.65 16.08 -15.29
C ASN A 221 14.48 15.22 -15.81
N THR A 222 13.32 15.87 -15.94
CA THR A 222 12.04 15.32 -16.38
C THR A 222 11.39 16.31 -17.36
N PRO A 223 10.40 15.91 -18.18
CA PRO A 223 9.82 16.77 -19.21
C PRO A 223 9.26 18.11 -18.69
N ASP A 224 8.70 18.15 -17.50
CA ASP A 224 8.11 19.35 -16.89
C ASP A 224 8.83 19.82 -15.62
N GLY A 225 9.95 19.19 -15.29
CA GLY A 225 10.77 19.50 -14.14
C GLY A 225 10.25 18.98 -12.80
N SER A 226 9.06 18.37 -12.73
CA SER A 226 8.53 17.73 -11.51
C SER A 226 8.86 16.25 -11.43
N CYS A 227 8.79 15.64 -10.22
CA CYS A 227 9.10 14.22 -10.02
C CYS A 227 8.16 13.31 -10.80
N ILE A 228 8.69 12.18 -11.31
CA ILE A 228 7.91 11.13 -11.98
C ILE A 228 7.72 9.94 -11.04
N ARG A 229 6.49 9.44 -10.95
CA ARG A 229 6.09 8.24 -10.20
C ARG A 229 5.15 7.36 -11.03
N ASP A 230 5.09 6.08 -10.68
CA ASP A 230 4.09 5.15 -11.21
C ASP A 230 2.89 5.16 -10.24
N TYR A 231 1.75 5.63 -10.72
CA TYR A 231 0.52 5.73 -9.95
C TYR A 231 -0.41 4.57 -10.33
N ILE A 232 -0.66 3.69 -9.36
CA ILE A 232 -1.47 2.49 -9.54
C ILE A 232 -2.81 2.64 -8.81
N ASP A 233 -3.90 2.21 -9.46
CA ASP A 233 -5.23 2.18 -8.81
C ASP A 233 -5.22 1.22 -7.63
N VAL A 234 -5.80 1.65 -6.50
CA VAL A 234 -5.81 0.89 -5.26
C VAL A 234 -6.62 -0.39 -5.35
N VAL A 235 -7.66 -0.44 -6.19
CA VAL A 235 -8.48 -1.65 -6.40
C VAL A 235 -7.71 -2.66 -7.25
N ASP A 236 -6.99 -2.22 -8.29
CA ASP A 236 -6.12 -3.10 -9.06
C ASP A 236 -4.99 -3.67 -8.18
N LEU A 237 -4.43 -2.85 -7.31
CA LEU A 237 -3.46 -3.31 -6.31
C LEU A 237 -4.07 -4.32 -5.34
N ALA A 238 -5.29 -4.10 -4.86
CA ALA A 238 -6.00 -5.02 -3.97
C ALA A 238 -6.21 -6.40 -4.63
N LYS A 239 -6.61 -6.42 -5.90
CA LYS A 239 -6.75 -7.65 -6.69
C LYS A 239 -5.43 -8.44 -6.79
N ALA A 240 -4.28 -7.75 -6.94
CA ALA A 240 -2.99 -8.41 -6.93
C ALA A 240 -2.70 -9.15 -5.61
N HIS A 241 -3.13 -8.60 -4.47
CA HIS A 241 -2.99 -9.27 -3.17
C HIS A 241 -3.87 -10.52 -3.08
N VAL A 242 -5.10 -10.50 -3.63
CA VAL A 242 -5.96 -11.68 -3.70
C VAL A 242 -5.28 -12.78 -4.52
N ILE A 243 -4.79 -12.46 -5.71
CA ILE A 243 -4.08 -13.41 -6.58
C ILE A 243 -2.85 -13.99 -5.88
N ALA A 244 -2.10 -13.15 -5.15
CA ALA A 244 -0.93 -13.60 -4.39
C ALA A 244 -1.30 -14.59 -3.28
N VAL A 245 -2.42 -14.35 -2.57
CA VAL A 245 -2.96 -15.27 -1.56
C VAL A 245 -3.39 -16.59 -2.20
N GLU A 246 -4.16 -16.55 -3.27
CA GLU A 246 -4.61 -17.74 -4.01
C GLU A 246 -3.42 -18.58 -4.48
N ARG A 247 -2.43 -17.92 -5.10
CA ARG A 247 -1.21 -18.58 -5.58
C ARG A 247 -0.48 -19.32 -4.46
N MET A 248 -0.40 -18.71 -3.29
CA MET A 248 0.26 -19.27 -2.12
C MET A 248 -0.54 -20.41 -1.49
N LEU A 249 -1.87 -20.25 -1.32
CA LEU A 249 -2.75 -21.24 -0.70
C LEU A 249 -2.98 -22.47 -1.58
N ASP A 250 -3.05 -22.28 -2.90
CA ASP A 250 -3.24 -23.35 -3.91
C ASP A 250 -1.93 -24.04 -4.30
N ASP A 251 -0.83 -23.71 -3.63
CA ASP A 251 0.51 -24.24 -3.91
C ASP A 251 1.00 -24.07 -5.35
N LYS A 252 0.56 -22.97 -5.99
CA LYS A 252 0.94 -22.61 -7.36
C LYS A 252 2.32 -21.96 -7.47
N SER A 253 2.91 -21.55 -6.34
CA SER A 253 4.25 -20.98 -6.26
C SER A 253 5.29 -22.07 -6.45
N SER A 254 6.16 -21.92 -7.47
CA SER A 254 7.30 -22.83 -7.70
C SER A 254 8.41 -22.64 -6.67
N GLU A 255 8.55 -21.42 -6.16
CA GLU A 255 9.55 -21.03 -5.18
C GLU A 255 8.91 -20.77 -3.82
N LYS A 256 9.71 -20.86 -2.75
CA LYS A 256 9.26 -20.48 -1.40
C LYS A 256 9.11 -18.98 -1.22
N ILE A 257 9.83 -18.20 -1.99
CA ILE A 257 9.79 -16.74 -1.98
C ILE A 257 9.62 -16.27 -3.42
N GLU A 258 8.56 -15.53 -3.68
CA GLU A 258 8.33 -14.87 -4.97
C GLU A 258 8.24 -13.36 -4.76
N ILE A 259 8.82 -12.59 -5.67
CA ILE A 259 8.85 -11.11 -5.61
C ILE A 259 8.26 -10.57 -6.88
N PHE A 260 7.35 -9.59 -6.76
CA PHE A 260 6.71 -8.95 -7.91
C PHE A 260 6.65 -7.44 -7.77
N ASN A 261 7.01 -6.74 -8.84
CA ASN A 261 6.76 -5.31 -8.99
C ASN A 261 5.32 -5.06 -9.45
N LEU A 262 4.58 -4.28 -8.69
CA LEU A 262 3.20 -3.91 -9.01
C LEU A 262 3.11 -2.42 -9.35
N GLY A 263 2.98 -2.13 -10.63
CA GLY A 263 2.80 -0.80 -11.18
C GLY A 263 2.11 -0.87 -12.53
N THR A 264 1.90 0.27 -13.15
CA THR A 264 1.28 0.39 -14.49
C THR A 264 2.31 0.24 -15.61
N GLY A 265 3.60 0.42 -15.29
CA GLY A 265 4.66 0.53 -16.29
C GLY A 265 4.80 1.94 -16.90
N ASN A 266 3.97 2.87 -16.45
CA ASN A 266 3.94 4.24 -16.96
C ASN A 266 4.26 5.22 -15.84
N GLY A 267 5.34 5.98 -16.01
CA GLY A 267 5.66 7.08 -15.12
C GLY A 267 4.86 8.33 -15.50
N LEU A 268 4.23 8.96 -14.51
CA LEU A 268 3.58 10.26 -14.65
C LEU A 268 4.23 11.26 -13.72
N SER A 269 4.41 12.50 -14.21
CA SER A 269 4.89 13.59 -13.38
C SER A 269 3.80 14.10 -12.43
N VAL A 270 4.20 14.85 -11.41
CA VAL A 270 3.23 15.46 -10.48
C VAL A 270 2.32 16.45 -11.21
N LEU A 271 2.87 17.26 -12.14
CA LEU A 271 2.08 18.21 -12.91
C LEU A 271 1.13 17.53 -13.91
N GLU A 272 1.58 16.44 -14.56
CA GLU A 272 0.71 15.62 -15.42
C GLU A 272 -0.46 15.03 -14.62
N LEU A 273 -0.22 14.58 -13.39
CA LEU A 273 -1.26 14.03 -12.53
C LEU A 273 -2.28 15.08 -12.10
N ILE A 274 -1.83 16.30 -11.75
CA ILE A 274 -2.72 17.44 -11.46
C ILE A 274 -3.60 17.75 -12.69
N ASN A 275 -3.00 17.86 -13.87
CA ASN A 275 -3.73 18.11 -15.10
C ASN A 275 -4.73 16.99 -15.44
N THR A 276 -4.35 15.74 -15.20
CA THR A 276 -5.23 14.57 -15.36
C THR A 276 -6.44 14.66 -14.43
N PHE A 277 -6.22 15.01 -13.15
CA PHE A 277 -7.31 15.22 -12.20
C PHE A 277 -8.25 16.34 -12.65
N GLU A 278 -7.72 17.51 -13.02
CA GLU A 278 -8.52 18.65 -13.48
C GLU A 278 -9.34 18.31 -14.72
N THR A 279 -8.75 17.60 -15.68
CA THR A 279 -9.44 17.16 -16.90
C THR A 279 -10.52 16.13 -16.61
N ALA A 280 -10.23 15.16 -15.73
CA ALA A 280 -11.14 14.05 -15.42
C ALA A 280 -12.34 14.48 -14.57
N THR A 281 -12.16 15.48 -13.70
CA THR A 281 -13.19 15.93 -12.73
C THR A 281 -13.84 17.26 -13.09
N GLY A 282 -13.23 18.07 -13.95
CA GLY A 282 -13.63 19.44 -14.22
C GLY A 282 -13.31 20.44 -13.10
N VAL A 283 -12.59 20.02 -12.06
CA VAL A 283 -12.30 20.83 -10.88
C VAL A 283 -10.85 21.30 -10.88
N LYS A 284 -10.63 22.60 -10.70
CA LYS A 284 -9.29 23.19 -10.64
C LYS A 284 -8.61 22.97 -9.30
N VAL A 285 -7.30 22.73 -9.33
CA VAL A 285 -6.45 22.55 -8.16
C VAL A 285 -5.45 23.70 -8.06
N PRO A 286 -5.70 24.69 -7.20
CA PRO A 286 -4.71 25.74 -6.95
C PRO A 286 -3.40 25.12 -6.48
N HIS A 287 -2.30 25.39 -7.17
CA HIS A 287 -1.00 24.85 -6.81
C HIS A 287 0.12 25.86 -7.06
N LYS A 288 1.22 25.67 -6.33
CA LYS A 288 2.46 26.44 -6.52
C LYS A 288 3.68 25.53 -6.51
N ILE A 289 4.68 25.95 -7.26
CA ILE A 289 5.99 25.29 -7.24
C ILE A 289 6.78 25.82 -6.05
N VAL A 290 7.39 24.90 -5.30
CA VAL A 290 8.27 25.19 -4.17
C VAL A 290 9.61 24.45 -4.33
N GLY A 291 10.58 24.70 -3.47
CA GLY A 291 11.85 23.99 -3.50
C GLY A 291 11.70 22.45 -3.35
N ARG A 292 12.72 21.69 -3.77
CA ARG A 292 12.74 20.22 -3.64
C ARG A 292 12.55 19.80 -2.21
N ARG A 293 11.83 18.69 -2.00
CA ARG A 293 11.67 18.05 -0.69
C ARG A 293 12.80 17.05 -0.46
N ALA A 294 13.38 17.07 0.73
CA ALA A 294 14.43 16.11 1.11
C ALA A 294 13.90 14.66 1.06
N GLY A 295 14.67 13.76 0.45
CA GLY A 295 14.31 12.35 0.28
C GLY A 295 13.45 12.03 -0.94
N ASP A 296 13.00 13.03 -1.73
CA ASP A 296 12.37 12.77 -3.01
C ASP A 296 13.41 12.35 -4.05
N ILE A 297 13.14 11.25 -4.73
CA ILE A 297 13.91 10.80 -5.90
C ILE A 297 13.32 11.42 -7.17
N GLU A 298 14.16 11.60 -8.19
CA GLU A 298 13.75 12.26 -9.43
C GLU A 298 12.64 11.49 -10.16
N LYS A 299 12.87 10.20 -10.39
CA LYS A 299 11.92 9.38 -11.16
C LYS A 299 12.04 7.90 -10.83
N VAL A 300 10.89 7.22 -10.73
CA VAL A 300 10.82 5.77 -10.57
C VAL A 300 9.47 5.23 -11.05
N TRP A 301 9.49 4.18 -11.89
CA TRP A 301 8.32 3.41 -12.32
C TRP A 301 8.66 1.95 -12.57
N ALA A 302 7.64 1.08 -12.49
CA ALA A 302 7.79 -0.36 -12.58
C ALA A 302 8.02 -0.85 -14.02
N ASN A 303 8.68 -2.00 -14.12
CA ASN A 303 8.42 -2.95 -15.21
C ASN A 303 7.48 -4.04 -14.63
N PRO A 304 6.18 -4.06 -14.96
CA PRO A 304 5.23 -5.01 -14.38
C PRO A 304 5.21 -6.36 -15.12
N ARG A 305 6.11 -6.59 -16.06
CA ARG A 305 6.09 -7.76 -16.97
C ARG A 305 6.05 -9.08 -16.19
N HIS A 306 6.86 -9.21 -15.13
CA HIS A 306 6.93 -10.43 -14.34
C HIS A 306 5.59 -10.72 -13.64
N ALA A 307 4.96 -9.72 -13.03
CA ALA A 307 3.63 -9.86 -12.46
C ALA A 307 2.57 -10.20 -13.51
N ASN A 308 2.62 -9.57 -14.69
CA ASN A 308 1.69 -9.87 -15.78
C ASN A 308 1.80 -11.33 -16.27
N GLU A 309 3.01 -11.85 -16.44
CA GLU A 309 3.27 -13.20 -16.97
C GLU A 309 3.03 -14.30 -15.92
N VAL A 310 3.42 -14.09 -14.67
CA VAL A 310 3.42 -15.12 -13.64
C VAL A 310 2.17 -15.10 -12.76
N LEU A 311 1.71 -13.91 -12.35
CA LEU A 311 0.46 -13.77 -11.60
C LEU A 311 -0.77 -13.72 -12.51
N GLY A 312 -0.60 -13.44 -13.81
CA GLY A 312 -1.72 -13.12 -14.70
C GLY A 312 -2.44 -11.81 -14.33
N TRP A 313 -1.77 -10.98 -13.53
CA TRP A 313 -2.31 -9.71 -13.06
C TRP A 313 -1.81 -8.53 -13.91
N LYS A 314 -2.67 -7.55 -14.09
CA LYS A 314 -2.34 -6.30 -14.76
C LYS A 314 -3.10 -5.14 -14.11
N ALA A 315 -2.46 -3.97 -14.04
CA ALA A 315 -3.14 -2.73 -13.71
C ALA A 315 -3.98 -2.30 -14.93
N GLU A 316 -5.30 -2.30 -14.79
CA GLU A 316 -6.23 -2.09 -15.89
C GLU A 316 -6.97 -0.76 -15.81
N THR A 317 -7.08 -0.17 -14.60
CA THR A 317 -7.86 1.03 -14.37
C THR A 317 -7.14 2.26 -14.94
N PRO A 318 -7.77 3.01 -15.89
CA PRO A 318 -7.19 4.24 -16.42
C PRO A 318 -7.01 5.28 -15.31
N ILE A 319 -5.89 6.00 -15.33
CA ILE A 319 -5.58 7.01 -14.29
C ILE A 319 -6.67 8.09 -14.17
N ALA A 320 -7.36 8.44 -15.25
CA ALA A 320 -8.48 9.36 -15.22
C ALA A 320 -9.66 8.84 -14.38
N ASP A 321 -9.95 7.53 -14.43
CA ASP A 321 -11.00 6.90 -13.63
C ASP A 321 -10.57 6.82 -12.15
N THR A 322 -9.31 6.52 -11.91
CA THR A 322 -8.70 6.58 -10.57
C THR A 322 -8.81 7.99 -9.96
N MET A 323 -8.61 9.04 -10.75
CA MET A 323 -8.80 10.41 -10.26
C MET A 323 -10.28 10.72 -9.96
N ARG A 324 -11.20 10.22 -10.78
CA ARG A 324 -12.65 10.36 -10.51
C ARG A 324 -13.05 9.65 -9.21
N SER A 325 -12.56 8.43 -8.96
CA SER A 325 -12.85 7.69 -7.74
C SER A 325 -12.33 8.41 -6.49
N ALA A 326 -11.10 8.93 -6.54
CA ALA A 326 -10.52 9.73 -5.46
C ALA A 326 -11.35 11.00 -5.17
N TRP A 327 -11.83 11.67 -6.23
CA TRP A 327 -12.68 12.84 -6.09
C TRP A 327 -14.05 12.49 -5.50
N ALA A 328 -14.69 11.44 -6.00
CA ALA A 328 -15.98 10.97 -5.47
C ALA A 328 -15.89 10.63 -3.97
N TRP A 329 -14.80 9.98 -3.54
CA TRP A 329 -14.52 9.72 -2.14
C TRP A 329 -14.41 11.01 -1.32
N GLN A 330 -13.65 11.99 -1.80
CA GLN A 330 -13.51 13.29 -1.11
C GLN A 330 -14.85 14.01 -0.96
N CYS A 331 -15.69 13.99 -2.01
CA CYS A 331 -17.04 14.55 -1.95
C CYS A 331 -17.90 13.82 -0.91
N LYS A 332 -17.81 12.48 -0.87
CA LYS A 332 -18.54 11.66 0.10
C LYS A 332 -18.14 11.94 1.54
N LEU A 333 -16.85 12.16 1.80
CA LEU A 333 -16.37 12.56 3.13
C LEU A 333 -16.99 13.89 3.58
N ARG A 334 -17.08 14.87 2.67
CA ARG A 334 -17.72 16.15 2.94
C ARG A 334 -19.23 16.02 3.22
N GLU A 335 -19.94 15.21 2.41
CA GLU A 335 -21.37 14.93 2.63
C GLU A 335 -21.64 14.28 3.97
N ARG A 336 -20.72 13.43 4.45
CA ARG A 336 -20.81 12.77 5.76
C ARG A 336 -20.38 13.68 6.93
N GLY A 337 -19.90 14.88 6.67
CA GLY A 337 -19.38 15.78 7.70
C GLY A 337 -18.09 15.31 8.37
N ILE A 338 -17.34 14.44 7.72
CA ILE A 338 -16.04 13.93 8.22
C ILE A 338 -14.93 14.93 7.93
N MET A 339 -15.11 15.74 6.88
CA MET A 339 -14.18 16.81 6.46
C MET A 339 -14.93 18.03 5.93
#